data_1586984f8d5de227f41fff244c8e534b
#
_entry.id   1586984f8d5de227f41fff244c8e534b
#
_cell.length_a   1.000
_cell.length_b   1.000
_cell.length_c   1.000
_cell.angle_alpha   90.00
_cell.angle_beta   90.00
_cell.angle_gamma   90.00
#
_symmetry.space_group_name_H-M   'P 1'
#
loop_
_entity.id
_entity.type
_entity.pdbx_description
1 polymer ?
#
loop_
_entity_poly.entity_id
_entity_poly.type
_entity_poly.pdbx_seq_one_letter_code
_entity_poly.pdbx_strand_id
1 'polypeptide(L)'
;ADLGAEVIKIEPISGDPLRANKVGPLVSGGSAQFQTFNHGKKSVSLDLKEENDLDKAKKIALSSDVIFDNFRPGVMEKFGLDHASLVKDHPALVSISLSGFGTISPLAKNPGYDLIVQALGGGLSINGHEETGPAHIPFHLGDTAGGLYAAIAILAAVQEAQKTGFGRAYEVSMLDSQIHLSGDEVTFSGLDGWLSRPHGSGHPALAPYAVFQTADKPIVIAAVGAEKFWLNFISVLGISHLSEDVRFIDNSKRSMHIEELTNIIHKKLKVKTRDFWLKELGKADVPVAPILTVDEVCLLYTSPSP
;
A
#
# COMPACT_ATOMS: atom_id res chain seq x y z
N ALA A 1 15.19 2.29 -8.99
CA ALA A 1 16.54 2.49 -8.46
C ALA A 1 16.90 1.42 -7.43
N ASP A 2 16.08 1.17 -6.41
CA ASP A 2 16.39 0.26 -5.28
C ASP A 2 16.69 -1.19 -5.70
N LEU A 3 16.17 -1.61 -6.85
CA LEU A 3 16.43 -2.92 -7.44
C LEU A 3 17.65 -2.95 -8.38
N GLY A 4 18.44 -1.86 -8.41
CA GLY A 4 19.68 -1.77 -9.19
C GLY A 4 19.57 -1.13 -10.56
N ALA A 5 18.38 -0.67 -10.97
CA ALA A 5 18.22 0.05 -12.23
C ALA A 5 18.86 1.46 -12.16
N GLU A 6 19.56 1.87 -13.21
CA GLU A 6 19.91 3.28 -13.40
C GLU A 6 18.66 4.05 -13.81
N VAL A 7 18.24 5.01 -12.99
CA VAL A 7 17.05 5.82 -13.24
C VAL A 7 17.45 7.27 -13.50
N ILE A 8 17.11 7.78 -14.68
CA ILE A 8 17.28 9.20 -15.05
C ILE A 8 15.92 9.86 -14.99
N LYS A 9 15.75 10.77 -14.04
CA LYS A 9 14.54 11.58 -13.89
C LYS A 9 14.67 12.89 -14.66
N ILE A 10 13.82 13.07 -15.67
CA ILE A 10 13.70 14.34 -16.38
C ILE A 10 12.73 15.23 -15.59
N GLU A 11 13.19 16.40 -15.21
CA GLU A 11 12.43 17.38 -14.43
C GLU A 11 12.29 18.69 -15.21
N PRO A 12 11.22 19.48 -14.99
CA PRO A 12 11.17 20.85 -15.53
C PRO A 12 12.30 21.71 -14.95
N ILE A 13 12.64 22.82 -15.60
CA ILE A 13 13.70 23.75 -15.14
C ILE A 13 13.46 24.23 -13.70
N SER A 14 12.20 24.36 -13.30
CA SER A 14 11.84 24.69 -11.91
C SER A 14 12.08 23.55 -10.90
N GLY A 15 12.46 22.36 -11.35
CA GLY A 15 12.54 21.14 -10.55
C GLY A 15 11.20 20.47 -10.34
N ASP A 16 11.24 19.27 -9.78
CA ASP A 16 10.05 18.53 -9.35
C ASP A 16 9.30 19.31 -8.26
N PRO A 17 7.97 19.45 -8.34
CA PRO A 17 7.18 20.14 -7.31
C PRO A 17 7.42 19.64 -5.88
N LEU A 18 7.72 18.35 -5.70
CA LEU A 18 8.03 17.78 -4.40
C LEU A 18 9.31 18.32 -3.77
N ARG A 19 10.26 18.88 -4.56
CA ARG A 19 11.48 19.47 -4.01
C ARG A 19 11.20 20.66 -3.09
N ALA A 20 10.19 21.46 -3.45
CA ALA A 20 9.76 22.64 -2.70
C ALA A 20 8.56 22.36 -1.78
N ASN A 21 8.08 21.13 -1.73
CA ASN A 21 6.91 20.78 -0.93
C ASN A 21 7.20 20.98 0.56
N LYS A 22 6.33 21.72 1.23
CA LYS A 22 6.43 21.99 2.67
C LYS A 22 5.74 20.95 3.53
N VAL A 23 5.29 19.84 2.95
CA VAL A 23 4.78 18.70 3.70
C VAL A 23 5.97 17.96 4.30
N GLY A 24 6.16 18.10 5.60
CA GLY A 24 7.30 17.57 6.34
C GLY A 24 8.53 18.49 6.34
N PRO A 25 9.63 18.08 6.96
CA PRO A 25 10.85 18.88 7.09
C PRO A 25 11.57 19.07 5.76
N LEU A 26 12.20 20.23 5.59
CA LEU A 26 13.16 20.48 4.53
C LEU A 26 14.53 19.94 4.94
N VAL A 27 15.21 19.29 4.01
CA VAL A 27 16.55 18.74 4.17
C VAL A 27 17.47 19.23 3.05
N SER A 28 18.77 18.98 3.15
CA SER A 28 19.70 19.30 2.05
C SER A 28 19.26 18.59 0.76
N GLY A 29 19.07 19.35 -0.31
CA GLY A 29 18.64 18.82 -1.61
C GLY A 29 17.13 18.77 -1.85
N GLY A 30 16.29 19.31 -0.94
CA GLY A 30 14.85 19.42 -1.10
C GLY A 30 14.04 19.03 0.12
N SER A 31 12.77 18.65 -0.06
CA SER A 31 11.95 18.14 1.04
C SER A 31 12.34 16.70 1.40
N ALA A 32 12.09 16.29 2.64
CA ALA A 32 12.28 14.91 3.07
C ALA A 32 11.46 13.94 2.20
N GLN A 33 10.22 14.31 1.84
CA GLN A 33 9.37 13.54 0.95
C GLN A 33 10.02 13.33 -0.43
N PHE A 34 10.60 14.38 -1.01
CA PHE A 34 11.32 14.24 -2.29
C PHE A 34 12.48 13.25 -2.17
N GLN A 35 13.28 13.35 -1.09
CA GLN A 35 14.42 12.45 -0.88
C GLN A 35 13.96 10.99 -0.72
N THR A 36 12.88 10.74 0.02
CA THR A 36 12.34 9.40 0.21
C THR A 36 11.99 8.72 -1.11
N PHE A 37 11.33 9.45 -2.03
CA PHE A 37 10.89 8.85 -3.29
C PHE A 37 11.90 8.93 -4.44
N ASN A 38 12.98 9.72 -4.30
CA ASN A 38 13.91 9.94 -5.40
C ASN A 38 15.37 9.58 -5.11
N HIS A 39 15.65 8.94 -3.97
CA HIS A 39 17.01 8.49 -3.70
C HIS A 39 17.48 7.48 -4.76
N GLY A 40 18.78 7.51 -5.07
CA GLY A 40 19.36 6.66 -6.10
C GLY A 40 19.02 7.03 -7.55
N LYS A 41 18.22 8.10 -7.81
CA LYS A 41 17.93 8.59 -9.16
C LYS A 41 18.89 9.70 -9.57
N LYS A 42 19.31 9.69 -10.83
CA LYS A 42 19.97 10.82 -11.48
C LYS A 42 18.90 11.82 -11.94
N SER A 43 19.18 13.12 -11.87
CA SER A 43 18.25 14.16 -12.31
C SER A 43 18.84 14.98 -13.45
N VAL A 44 18.02 15.32 -14.42
CA VAL A 44 18.32 16.26 -15.48
C VAL A 44 17.15 17.24 -15.66
N SER A 45 17.44 18.54 -15.72
CA SER A 45 16.41 19.56 -15.93
C SER A 45 16.33 19.91 -17.43
N LEU A 46 15.13 19.72 -18.01
CA LEU A 46 14.84 20.01 -19.41
C LEU A 46 13.48 20.71 -19.54
N ASP A 47 13.38 21.71 -20.41
CA ASP A 47 12.09 22.26 -20.85
C ASP A 47 11.65 21.54 -22.14
N LEU A 48 10.73 20.60 -22.01
CA LEU A 48 10.23 19.83 -23.16
C LEU A 48 9.48 20.67 -24.20
N LYS A 49 9.22 21.95 -23.95
CA LYS A 49 8.67 22.90 -24.93
C LYS A 49 9.76 23.50 -25.82
N GLU A 50 11.01 23.48 -25.39
CA GLU A 50 12.16 23.94 -26.15
C GLU A 50 12.71 22.79 -27.00
N GLU A 51 12.83 23.01 -28.31
CA GLU A 51 13.20 21.97 -29.29
C GLU A 51 14.52 21.27 -28.92
N ASN A 52 15.56 22.06 -28.55
CA ASN A 52 16.87 21.51 -28.17
C ASN A 52 16.81 20.62 -26.93
N ASP A 53 15.96 20.94 -25.94
CA ASP A 53 15.79 20.12 -24.72
C ASP A 53 14.92 18.91 -25.00
N LEU A 54 13.91 19.02 -25.85
CA LEU A 54 13.12 17.88 -26.31
C LEU A 54 13.98 16.87 -27.10
N ASP A 55 14.89 17.32 -27.94
CA ASP A 55 15.85 16.46 -28.64
C ASP A 55 16.79 15.72 -27.67
N LYS A 56 17.23 16.39 -26.60
CA LYS A 56 18.01 15.73 -25.53
C LYS A 56 17.17 14.65 -24.83
N ALA A 57 15.89 14.95 -24.50
CA ALA A 57 14.98 14.00 -23.88
C ALA A 57 14.77 12.77 -24.78
N LYS A 58 14.57 12.96 -26.08
CA LYS A 58 14.47 11.86 -27.06
C LYS A 58 15.74 11.02 -27.12
N LYS A 59 16.92 11.62 -27.11
CA LYS A 59 18.20 10.89 -27.07
C LYS A 59 18.33 10.05 -25.80
N ILE A 60 17.95 10.58 -24.64
CA ILE A 60 17.93 9.84 -23.37
C ILE A 60 16.95 8.67 -23.49
N ALA A 61 15.74 8.90 -24.00
CA ALA A 61 14.72 7.90 -24.20
C ALA A 61 15.21 6.74 -25.10
N LEU A 62 15.80 7.07 -26.25
CA LEU A 62 16.33 6.09 -27.21
C LEU A 62 17.58 5.34 -26.71
N SER A 63 18.25 5.82 -25.65
CA SER A 63 19.36 5.14 -24.99
C SER A 63 18.95 4.34 -23.75
N SER A 64 17.66 4.31 -23.44
CA SER A 64 17.11 3.64 -22.25
C SER A 64 16.33 2.39 -22.63
N ASP A 65 16.33 1.39 -21.77
CA ASP A 65 15.50 0.19 -21.96
C ASP A 65 14.01 0.47 -21.72
N VAL A 66 13.72 1.47 -20.86
CA VAL A 66 12.36 1.77 -20.41
C VAL A 66 12.12 3.28 -20.36
N ILE A 67 10.95 3.69 -20.82
CA ILE A 67 10.37 5.01 -20.52
C ILE A 67 9.22 4.79 -19.53
N PHE A 68 9.22 5.60 -18.48
CA PHE A 68 8.15 5.64 -17.49
C PHE A 68 7.63 7.05 -17.34
N ASP A 69 6.32 7.22 -17.40
CA ASP A 69 5.67 8.51 -17.17
C ASP A 69 4.40 8.36 -16.30
N ASN A 70 3.98 9.47 -15.68
CA ASN A 70 2.70 9.59 -15.00
C ASN A 70 1.90 10.82 -15.47
N PHE A 71 2.04 11.17 -16.71
CA PHE A 71 1.28 12.25 -17.33
C PHE A 71 -0.16 11.83 -17.63
N ARG A 72 -0.99 12.81 -17.87
CA ARG A 72 -2.33 12.56 -18.42
C ARG A 72 -2.22 12.00 -19.83
N PRO A 73 -3.19 11.15 -20.26
CA PRO A 73 -3.23 10.63 -21.62
C PRO A 73 -3.10 11.71 -22.68
N GLY A 74 -2.29 11.47 -23.70
CA GLY A 74 -2.04 12.38 -24.81
C GLY A 74 -0.92 13.40 -24.57
N VAL A 75 -0.26 13.41 -23.43
CA VAL A 75 0.84 14.34 -23.15
C VAL A 75 2.15 13.85 -23.78
N MET A 76 2.49 12.59 -23.66
CA MET A 76 3.69 12.00 -24.24
C MET A 76 3.67 12.10 -25.78
N GLU A 77 2.51 11.88 -26.39
CA GLU A 77 2.28 11.99 -27.83
C GLU A 77 2.56 13.41 -28.35
N LYS A 78 2.20 14.45 -27.58
CA LYS A 78 2.48 15.84 -27.97
C LYS A 78 3.97 16.16 -28.07
N PHE A 79 4.79 15.45 -27.31
CA PHE A 79 6.24 15.58 -27.33
C PHE A 79 6.93 14.57 -28.25
N GLY A 80 6.18 13.63 -28.84
CA GLY A 80 6.77 12.52 -29.60
C GLY A 80 7.69 11.65 -28.74
N LEU A 81 7.34 11.50 -27.47
CA LEU A 81 8.01 10.64 -26.48
C LEU A 81 7.15 9.40 -26.13
N ASP A 82 6.03 9.22 -26.82
CA ASP A 82 5.20 8.03 -26.73
C ASP A 82 5.86 6.83 -27.41
N HIS A 83 5.41 5.64 -27.05
CA HIS A 83 5.95 4.39 -27.58
C HIS A 83 5.91 4.33 -29.11
N ALA A 84 4.77 4.69 -29.73
CA ALA A 84 4.58 4.59 -31.17
C ALA A 84 5.54 5.51 -31.96
N SER A 85 5.93 6.64 -31.38
CA SER A 85 6.91 7.56 -31.96
C SER A 85 8.34 7.01 -31.88
N LEU A 86 8.71 6.37 -30.77
CA LEU A 86 10.10 5.99 -30.46
C LEU A 86 10.44 4.55 -30.88
N VAL A 87 9.46 3.65 -30.92
CA VAL A 87 9.69 2.23 -31.22
C VAL A 87 10.29 1.98 -32.62
N LYS A 88 10.12 2.92 -33.54
CA LYS A 88 10.70 2.86 -34.90
C LYS A 88 12.24 2.91 -34.86
N ASP A 89 12.78 3.69 -33.95
CA ASP A 89 14.22 3.89 -33.79
C ASP A 89 14.82 2.99 -32.69
N HIS A 90 13.96 2.49 -31.77
CA HIS A 90 14.34 1.57 -30.71
C HIS A 90 13.28 0.47 -30.53
N PRO A 91 13.30 -0.61 -31.34
CA PRO A 91 12.28 -1.66 -31.34
C PRO A 91 12.09 -2.37 -29.98
N ALA A 92 13.15 -2.49 -29.17
CA ALA A 92 13.11 -3.15 -27.87
C ALA A 92 12.64 -2.23 -26.72
N LEU A 93 12.36 -0.94 -27.00
CA LEU A 93 11.94 0.02 -26.00
C LEU A 93 10.63 -0.40 -25.31
N VAL A 94 10.63 -0.41 -23.99
CA VAL A 94 9.44 -0.61 -23.17
C VAL A 94 8.91 0.76 -22.72
N SER A 95 7.61 0.98 -22.82
CA SER A 95 6.97 2.21 -22.32
C SER A 95 5.89 1.85 -21.29
N ILE A 96 5.96 2.49 -20.11
CA ILE A 96 4.98 2.30 -19.03
C ILE A 96 4.37 3.65 -18.68
N SER A 97 3.06 3.78 -18.80
CA SER A 97 2.31 4.94 -18.31
C SER A 97 1.54 4.60 -17.05
N LEU A 98 1.71 5.38 -15.99
CA LEU A 98 0.93 5.28 -14.75
C LEU A 98 -0.05 6.44 -14.70
N SER A 99 -1.35 6.15 -14.76
CA SER A 99 -2.39 7.17 -14.67
C SER A 99 -3.36 6.91 -13.51
N GLY A 100 -4.20 7.89 -13.17
CA GLY A 100 -5.18 7.71 -12.10
C GLY A 100 -6.22 6.63 -12.41
N PHE A 101 -6.68 6.56 -13.68
CA PHE A 101 -7.87 5.79 -14.04
C PHE A 101 -7.74 4.96 -15.32
N GLY A 102 -6.59 4.93 -15.97
CA GLY A 102 -6.42 4.29 -17.27
C GLY A 102 -6.98 5.10 -18.45
N THR A 103 -6.54 4.77 -19.67
CA THR A 103 -6.90 5.51 -20.90
C THR A 103 -8.30 5.17 -21.41
N ILE A 104 -8.78 3.94 -21.16
CA ILE A 104 -10.10 3.45 -21.61
C ILE A 104 -11.23 3.74 -20.61
N SER A 105 -10.91 4.26 -19.43
CA SER A 105 -11.88 4.58 -18.40
C SER A 105 -12.72 5.83 -18.77
N PRO A 106 -14.01 5.88 -18.40
CA PRO A 106 -14.80 7.11 -18.47
C PRO A 106 -14.16 8.27 -17.67
N LEU A 107 -13.31 7.96 -16.70
CA LEU A 107 -12.61 8.92 -15.83
C LEU A 107 -11.22 9.29 -16.35
N ALA A 108 -10.78 8.80 -17.50
CA ALA A 108 -9.42 8.96 -18.03
C ALA A 108 -8.89 10.41 -18.04
N LYS A 109 -9.78 11.38 -18.22
CA LYS A 109 -9.44 12.82 -18.26
C LYS A 109 -9.47 13.50 -16.89
N ASN A 110 -9.98 12.83 -15.88
CA ASN A 110 -10.12 13.40 -14.53
C ASN A 110 -8.74 13.41 -13.80
N PRO A 111 -8.52 14.37 -12.90
CA PRO A 111 -7.35 14.34 -12.03
C PRO A 111 -7.46 13.15 -11.04
N GLY A 112 -6.46 12.28 -11.03
CA GLY A 112 -6.36 11.14 -10.14
C GLY A 112 -5.34 11.43 -9.04
N TYR A 113 -5.80 11.87 -7.88
CA TYR A 113 -4.98 11.94 -6.66
C TYR A 113 -5.28 10.73 -5.78
N ASP A 114 -4.33 10.36 -4.95
CA ASP A 114 -4.39 9.21 -4.06
C ASP A 114 -5.72 9.11 -3.28
N LEU A 115 -6.13 10.18 -2.59
CA LEU A 115 -7.39 10.19 -1.83
C LEU A 115 -8.64 10.01 -2.70
N ILE A 116 -8.62 10.54 -3.94
CA ILE A 116 -9.72 10.34 -4.90
C ILE A 116 -9.78 8.88 -5.34
N VAL A 117 -8.62 8.27 -5.56
CA VAL A 117 -8.51 6.86 -5.90
C VAL A 117 -8.96 5.97 -4.75
N GLN A 118 -8.56 6.28 -3.50
CA GLN A 118 -9.05 5.58 -2.31
C GLN A 118 -10.59 5.66 -2.17
N ALA A 119 -11.19 6.81 -2.50
CA ALA A 119 -12.65 6.98 -2.46
C ALA A 119 -13.35 6.14 -3.53
N LEU A 120 -12.89 6.23 -4.78
CA LEU A 120 -13.50 5.54 -5.93
C LEU A 120 -13.25 4.03 -5.93
N GLY A 121 -12.10 3.60 -5.41
CA GLY A 121 -11.74 2.18 -5.30
C GLY A 121 -12.33 1.47 -4.08
N GLY A 122 -13.22 2.11 -3.32
CA GLY A 122 -13.90 1.51 -2.17
C GLY A 122 -13.07 1.51 -0.88
N GLY A 123 -11.76 1.82 -0.91
CA GLY A 123 -10.89 1.76 0.26
C GLY A 123 -11.36 2.60 1.44
N LEU A 124 -11.95 3.78 1.19
CA LEU A 124 -12.50 4.60 2.26
C LEU A 124 -13.76 4.00 2.88
N SER A 125 -14.57 3.28 2.10
CA SER A 125 -15.85 2.74 2.59
C SER A 125 -15.68 1.59 3.58
N ILE A 126 -14.53 0.91 3.55
CA ILE A 126 -14.21 -0.23 4.41
C ILE A 126 -13.21 0.12 5.52
N ASN A 127 -12.59 1.30 5.48
CA ASN A 127 -11.64 1.76 6.48
C ASN A 127 -12.28 2.75 7.45
N GLY A 128 -12.02 2.59 8.75
CA GLY A 128 -12.56 3.42 9.82
C GLY A 128 -13.42 2.65 10.80
N HIS A 129 -14.27 3.35 11.50
CA HIS A 129 -15.24 2.79 12.44
C HIS A 129 -16.66 3.14 11.97
N GLU A 130 -17.61 2.25 12.21
CA GLU A 130 -19.01 2.43 11.79
C GLU A 130 -19.61 3.73 12.37
N GLU A 131 -19.28 4.04 13.64
CA GLU A 131 -19.82 5.24 14.32
C GLU A 131 -19.18 6.56 13.83
N THR A 132 -17.94 6.53 13.38
CA THR A 132 -17.20 7.75 12.95
C THR A 132 -17.17 7.94 11.44
N GLY A 133 -17.61 6.93 10.69
CA GLY A 133 -17.61 6.94 9.23
C GLY A 133 -16.25 6.62 8.60
N PRO A 134 -16.14 6.84 7.27
CA PRO A 134 -14.94 6.54 6.50
C PRO A 134 -13.69 7.24 7.02
N ALA A 135 -12.56 6.55 7.03
CA ALA A 135 -11.27 7.10 7.43
C ALA A 135 -10.24 6.97 6.28
N HIS A 136 -9.44 8.02 6.09
CA HIS A 136 -8.33 8.00 5.16
C HIS A 136 -7.26 7.01 5.62
N ILE A 137 -6.76 6.20 4.70
CA ILE A 137 -5.54 5.41 4.92
C ILE A 137 -4.36 6.39 4.85
N PRO A 138 -3.60 6.61 5.94
CA PRO A 138 -2.70 7.76 6.06
C PRO A 138 -1.40 7.68 5.25
N PHE A 139 -1.21 6.65 4.46
CA PHE A 139 -0.15 6.55 3.45
C PHE A 139 -0.77 6.52 2.05
N HIS A 140 0.00 6.96 1.05
CA HIS A 140 -0.46 7.10 -0.34
C HIS A 140 -0.70 5.73 -0.97
N LEU A 141 -1.81 5.07 -0.63
CA LEU A 141 -2.11 3.68 -1.01
C LEU A 141 -2.21 3.51 -2.53
N GLY A 142 -2.96 4.39 -3.20
CA GLY A 142 -3.14 4.33 -4.65
C GLY A 142 -1.85 4.62 -5.41
N ASP A 143 -1.12 5.67 -4.98
CA ASP A 143 0.19 6.03 -5.57
C ASP A 143 1.20 4.90 -5.39
N THR A 144 1.30 4.34 -4.17
CA THR A 144 2.24 3.27 -3.84
C THR A 144 1.89 1.97 -4.58
N ALA A 145 0.61 1.58 -4.60
CA ALA A 145 0.15 0.42 -5.34
C ALA A 145 0.44 0.57 -6.83
N GLY A 146 0.07 1.70 -7.43
CA GLY A 146 0.38 2.01 -8.82
C GLY A 146 1.87 1.91 -9.13
N GLY A 147 2.72 2.48 -8.28
CA GLY A 147 4.17 2.40 -8.41
C GLY A 147 4.72 0.97 -8.33
N LEU A 148 4.21 0.15 -7.42
CA LEU A 148 4.59 -1.26 -7.29
C LEU A 148 4.16 -2.08 -8.51
N TYR A 149 2.92 -1.93 -8.99
CA TYR A 149 2.45 -2.61 -10.20
C TYR A 149 3.20 -2.13 -11.44
N ALA A 150 3.54 -0.85 -11.54
CA ALA A 150 4.40 -0.33 -12.61
C ALA A 150 5.79 -0.98 -12.58
N ALA A 151 6.41 -1.12 -11.41
CA ALA A 151 7.70 -1.80 -11.28
C ALA A 151 7.62 -3.28 -11.71
N ILE A 152 6.57 -4.00 -11.32
CA ILE A 152 6.33 -5.39 -11.75
C ILE A 152 6.14 -5.45 -13.28
N ALA A 153 5.34 -4.55 -13.85
CA ALA A 153 5.12 -4.47 -15.29
C ALA A 153 6.43 -4.18 -16.05
N ILE A 154 7.26 -3.26 -15.56
CA ILE A 154 8.59 -2.97 -16.11
C ILE A 154 9.45 -4.23 -16.15
N LEU A 155 9.56 -4.95 -15.02
CA LEU A 155 10.40 -6.15 -14.93
C LEU A 155 9.94 -7.24 -15.91
N ALA A 156 8.63 -7.48 -16.03
CA ALA A 156 8.06 -8.45 -16.95
C ALA A 156 8.27 -8.03 -18.42
N ALA A 157 8.03 -6.75 -18.73
CA ALA A 157 8.15 -6.21 -20.07
C ALA A 157 9.59 -6.17 -20.58
N VAL A 158 10.54 -5.80 -19.72
CA VAL A 158 11.97 -5.82 -20.06
C VAL A 158 12.44 -7.25 -20.34
N GLN A 159 11.99 -8.24 -19.54
CA GLN A 159 12.31 -9.64 -19.78
C GLN A 159 11.73 -10.14 -21.13
N GLU A 160 10.52 -9.72 -21.49
CA GLU A 160 9.92 -10.03 -22.80
C GLU A 160 10.72 -9.38 -23.94
N ALA A 161 11.03 -8.08 -23.81
CA ALA A 161 11.79 -7.34 -24.81
C ALA A 161 13.19 -7.94 -25.05
N GLN A 162 13.88 -8.35 -23.99
CA GLN A 162 15.19 -9.03 -24.09
C GLN A 162 15.11 -10.37 -24.82
N LYS A 163 14.02 -11.12 -24.67
CA LYS A 163 13.83 -12.41 -25.34
C LYS A 163 13.38 -12.28 -26.81
N THR A 164 12.56 -11.30 -27.09
CA THR A 164 11.90 -11.15 -28.41
C THR A 164 12.58 -10.12 -29.31
N GLY A 165 13.35 -9.20 -28.74
CA GLY A 165 13.88 -8.01 -29.42
C GLY A 165 12.85 -6.88 -29.59
N PHE A 166 11.62 -7.04 -29.07
CA PHE A 166 10.53 -6.09 -29.21
C PHE A 166 9.97 -5.69 -27.85
N GLY A 167 9.99 -4.39 -27.57
CA GLY A 167 9.31 -3.79 -26.44
C GLY A 167 7.86 -3.45 -26.77
N ARG A 168 7.08 -3.13 -25.73
CA ARG A 168 5.66 -2.75 -25.86
C ARG A 168 5.32 -1.59 -24.93
N ALA A 169 4.19 -0.96 -25.22
CA ALA A 169 3.56 -0.01 -24.30
C ALA A 169 2.61 -0.75 -23.35
N TYR A 170 2.70 -0.41 -22.08
CA TYR A 170 1.80 -0.89 -21.04
C TYR A 170 1.25 0.29 -20.24
N GLU A 171 0.08 0.11 -19.70
CA GLU A 171 -0.57 1.08 -18.84
C GLU A 171 -0.85 0.46 -17.47
N VAL A 172 -0.65 1.25 -16.42
CA VAL A 172 -1.03 0.94 -15.05
C VAL A 172 -1.96 2.03 -14.55
N SER A 173 -3.11 1.63 -14.01
CA SER A 173 -4.07 2.52 -13.38
C SER A 173 -3.92 2.45 -11.85
N MET A 174 -3.87 3.60 -11.19
CA MET A 174 -3.88 3.66 -9.72
C MET A 174 -5.17 3.05 -9.16
N LEU A 175 -6.31 3.32 -9.81
CA LEU A 175 -7.61 2.78 -9.39
C LEU A 175 -7.64 1.26 -9.49
N ASP A 176 -7.22 0.68 -10.62
CA ASP A 176 -7.19 -0.76 -10.82
C ASP A 176 -6.22 -1.43 -9.85
N SER A 177 -5.06 -0.79 -9.62
CA SER A 177 -4.07 -1.27 -8.65
C SER A 177 -4.65 -1.34 -7.24
N GLN A 178 -5.39 -0.33 -6.81
CA GLN A 178 -6.03 -0.31 -5.50
C GLN A 178 -7.17 -1.35 -5.42
N ILE A 179 -8.03 -1.44 -6.44
CA ILE A 179 -9.10 -2.44 -6.50
C ILE A 179 -8.51 -3.85 -6.41
N HIS A 180 -7.37 -4.10 -7.06
CA HIS A 180 -6.69 -5.39 -6.98
C HIS A 180 -6.18 -5.71 -5.55
N LEU A 181 -5.69 -4.70 -4.81
CA LEU A 181 -5.28 -4.88 -3.40
C LEU A 181 -6.45 -5.20 -2.46
N SER A 182 -7.67 -4.77 -2.80
CA SER A 182 -8.90 -5.07 -2.07
C SER A 182 -9.74 -6.16 -2.77
N GLY A 183 -9.10 -7.06 -3.50
CA GLY A 183 -9.75 -8.02 -4.38
C GLY A 183 -10.70 -9.00 -3.70
N ASP A 184 -10.42 -9.39 -2.46
CA ASP A 184 -11.30 -10.21 -1.62
C ASP A 184 -12.59 -9.46 -1.26
N GLU A 185 -12.53 -8.20 -0.82
CA GLU A 185 -13.70 -7.37 -0.52
C GLU A 185 -14.54 -7.11 -1.78
N VAL A 186 -13.89 -6.87 -2.93
CA VAL A 186 -14.58 -6.72 -4.21
C VAL A 186 -15.30 -8.02 -4.60
N THR A 187 -14.65 -9.16 -4.40
CA THR A 187 -15.25 -10.48 -4.66
C THR A 187 -16.42 -10.74 -3.72
N PHE A 188 -16.25 -10.46 -2.44
CA PHE A 188 -17.30 -10.69 -1.43
C PHE A 188 -18.51 -9.80 -1.64
N SER A 189 -18.31 -8.53 -2.08
CA SER A 189 -19.44 -7.63 -2.37
C SER A 189 -20.35 -8.13 -3.49
N GLY A 190 -19.88 -9.06 -4.33
CA GLY A 190 -20.68 -9.74 -5.35
C GLY A 190 -21.46 -10.96 -4.84
N LEU A 191 -21.27 -11.36 -3.57
CA LEU A 191 -21.94 -12.51 -2.96
C LEU A 191 -23.12 -12.07 -2.11
N ASP A 192 -24.21 -12.82 -2.20
CA ASP A 192 -25.41 -12.55 -1.43
C ASP A 192 -25.15 -12.55 0.08
N GLY A 193 -25.61 -11.47 0.74
CA GLY A 193 -25.54 -11.32 2.19
C GLY A 193 -24.23 -10.78 2.73
N TRP A 194 -23.20 -10.53 1.88
CA TRP A 194 -22.00 -9.84 2.32
C TRP A 194 -22.16 -8.31 2.18
N LEU A 195 -21.87 -7.60 3.25
CA LEU A 195 -21.85 -6.14 3.25
C LEU A 195 -20.49 -5.66 3.76
N SER A 196 -19.65 -5.21 2.82
CA SER A 196 -18.37 -4.59 3.16
C SER A 196 -18.60 -3.28 3.92
N ARG A 197 -18.03 -3.17 5.11
CA ARG A 197 -18.20 -2.01 6.01
C ARG A 197 -16.97 -1.82 6.89
N PRO A 198 -16.79 -0.65 7.50
CA PRO A 198 -15.71 -0.44 8.46
C PRO A 198 -15.85 -1.36 9.69
N HIS A 199 -14.76 -2.00 10.06
CA HIS A 199 -14.69 -2.90 11.23
C HIS A 199 -13.75 -2.37 12.33
N GLY A 200 -13.32 -1.10 12.23
CA GLY A 200 -12.38 -0.51 13.16
C GLY A 200 -11.04 -1.25 13.16
N SER A 201 -10.63 -1.72 14.33
CA SER A 201 -9.38 -2.46 14.50
C SER A 201 -9.57 -3.98 14.53
N GLY A 202 -10.76 -4.47 14.20
CA GLY A 202 -11.10 -5.90 14.21
C GLY A 202 -11.18 -6.48 12.79
N HIS A 203 -11.28 -7.81 12.71
CA HIS A 203 -11.53 -8.54 11.47
C HIS A 203 -13.01 -8.97 11.40
N PRO A 204 -13.68 -8.84 10.24
CA PRO A 204 -15.11 -9.12 10.11
C PRO A 204 -15.50 -10.60 10.39
N ALA A 205 -14.61 -11.54 10.12
CA ALA A 205 -14.91 -12.97 10.15
C ALA A 205 -13.99 -13.79 11.08
N LEU A 206 -13.02 -13.17 11.74
CA LEU A 206 -12.05 -13.85 12.61
C LEU A 206 -12.08 -13.28 14.03
N ALA A 207 -12.23 -14.14 15.03
CA ALA A 207 -12.33 -13.75 16.43
C ALA A 207 -11.62 -14.70 17.40
N PRO A 208 -10.73 -14.17 18.29
CA PRO A 208 -10.30 -12.77 18.40
C PRO A 208 -9.17 -12.43 17.43
N TYR A 209 -9.38 -11.39 16.61
CA TYR A 209 -8.39 -10.82 15.71
C TYR A 209 -8.59 -9.29 15.70
N ALA A 210 -7.96 -8.58 16.65
CA ALA A 210 -8.22 -7.16 16.84
C ALA A 210 -7.16 -6.48 17.73
N VAL A 211 -7.31 -5.16 17.88
CA VAL A 211 -6.63 -4.38 18.90
C VAL A 211 -7.41 -4.42 20.20
N PHE A 212 -6.73 -4.72 21.31
CA PHE A 212 -7.29 -4.75 22.65
C PHE A 212 -6.56 -3.79 23.57
N GLN A 213 -7.30 -3.15 24.49
CA GLN A 213 -6.71 -2.28 25.50
C GLN A 213 -6.23 -3.09 26.71
N THR A 214 -5.00 -2.82 27.15
CA THR A 214 -4.46 -3.32 28.42
C THR A 214 -4.54 -2.25 29.51
N ALA A 215 -3.83 -2.44 30.61
CA ALA A 215 -3.82 -1.44 31.69
C ALA A 215 -3.14 -0.10 31.28
N ASP A 216 -2.24 -0.14 30.28
CA ASP A 216 -1.42 1.03 29.89
C ASP A 216 -1.46 1.32 28.38
N LYS A 217 -1.14 0.35 27.54
CA LYS A 217 -1.01 0.52 26.08
C LYS A 217 -1.76 -0.59 25.33
N PRO A 218 -2.24 -0.33 24.10
CA PRO A 218 -2.93 -1.34 23.33
C PRO A 218 -1.99 -2.46 22.85
N ILE A 219 -2.59 -3.64 22.59
CA ILE A 219 -1.95 -4.84 22.05
C ILE A 219 -2.78 -5.39 20.89
N VAL A 220 -2.13 -5.89 19.85
CA VAL A 220 -2.79 -6.69 18.81
C VAL A 220 -2.76 -8.16 19.21
N ILE A 221 -3.89 -8.84 19.08
CA ILE A 221 -4.04 -10.28 19.33
C ILE A 221 -4.70 -10.92 18.11
N ALA A 222 -4.11 -12.02 17.63
CA ALA A 222 -4.62 -12.82 16.51
C ALA A 222 -4.70 -14.31 16.90
N ALA A 223 -5.53 -14.62 17.90
CA ALA A 223 -5.68 -16.00 18.39
C ALA A 223 -6.64 -16.83 17.52
N VAL A 224 -6.32 -16.88 16.22
CA VAL A 224 -7.12 -17.49 15.14
C VAL A 224 -6.24 -18.34 14.21
N GLY A 225 -6.84 -18.98 13.21
CA GLY A 225 -6.13 -19.81 12.23
C GLY A 225 -5.96 -21.26 12.67
N ALA A 226 -5.49 -21.50 13.89
CA ALA A 226 -5.45 -22.83 14.50
C ALA A 226 -6.10 -22.78 15.88
N GLU A 227 -6.92 -23.77 16.20
CA GLU A 227 -7.68 -23.83 17.47
C GLU A 227 -6.75 -23.80 18.71
N LYS A 228 -5.53 -24.32 18.59
CA LYS A 228 -4.52 -24.23 19.66
C LYS A 228 -4.26 -22.78 20.12
N PHE A 229 -4.29 -21.79 19.21
CA PHE A 229 -4.05 -20.38 19.56
C PHE A 229 -5.19 -19.84 20.43
N TRP A 230 -6.43 -20.19 20.11
CA TRP A 230 -7.58 -19.85 20.94
C TRP A 230 -7.48 -20.48 22.33
N LEU A 231 -7.24 -21.79 22.39
CA LEU A 231 -7.14 -22.52 23.66
C LEU A 231 -6.00 -21.99 24.55
N ASN A 232 -4.84 -21.74 23.98
CA ASN A 232 -3.72 -21.12 24.69
C ASN A 232 -4.07 -19.72 25.19
N PHE A 233 -4.71 -18.92 24.36
CA PHE A 233 -5.12 -17.56 24.69
C PHE A 233 -6.06 -17.53 25.90
N ILE A 234 -7.17 -18.28 25.86
CA ILE A 234 -8.13 -18.32 26.98
C ILE A 234 -7.52 -18.90 28.25
N SER A 235 -6.58 -19.83 28.12
CA SER A 235 -5.84 -20.40 29.25
C SER A 235 -4.99 -19.36 29.95
N VAL A 236 -4.22 -18.57 29.22
CA VAL A 236 -3.39 -17.46 29.76
C VAL A 236 -4.25 -16.41 30.44
N LEU A 237 -5.43 -16.09 29.87
CA LEU A 237 -6.36 -15.12 30.46
C LEU A 237 -7.14 -15.67 31.66
N GLY A 238 -7.03 -16.95 31.96
CA GLY A 238 -7.82 -17.61 33.04
C GLY A 238 -9.32 -17.64 32.76
N ILE A 239 -9.69 -17.91 31.50
CA ILE A 239 -11.08 -18.01 31.02
C ILE A 239 -11.29 -19.28 30.19
N SER A 240 -10.59 -20.37 30.53
CA SER A 240 -10.64 -21.65 29.79
C SER A 240 -12.05 -22.24 29.66
N HIS A 241 -12.98 -21.89 30.54
CA HIS A 241 -14.37 -22.32 30.46
C HIS A 241 -15.08 -21.86 29.17
N LEU A 242 -14.54 -20.86 28.46
CA LEU A 242 -15.09 -20.41 27.18
C LEU A 242 -14.93 -21.46 26.07
N SER A 243 -14.03 -22.44 26.22
CA SER A 243 -13.90 -23.53 25.24
C SER A 243 -15.11 -24.46 25.17
N GLU A 244 -15.91 -24.49 26.25
CA GLU A 244 -17.14 -25.29 26.34
C GLU A 244 -18.42 -24.47 26.17
N ASP A 245 -18.28 -23.15 26.07
CA ASP A 245 -19.40 -22.22 25.84
C ASP A 245 -19.84 -22.27 24.38
N VAL A 246 -21.11 -22.63 24.15
CA VAL A 246 -21.70 -22.77 22.80
C VAL A 246 -21.58 -21.51 21.93
N ARG A 247 -21.41 -20.33 22.56
CA ARG A 247 -21.21 -19.05 21.87
C ARG A 247 -19.79 -18.90 21.32
N PHE A 248 -18.81 -19.66 21.84
CA PHE A 248 -17.39 -19.46 21.54
C PHE A 248 -16.68 -20.73 21.09
N ILE A 249 -17.42 -21.83 20.89
CA ILE A 249 -16.90 -23.16 20.61
C ILE A 249 -16.09 -23.27 19.31
N ASP A 250 -16.40 -22.42 18.33
CA ASP A 250 -15.68 -22.34 17.07
C ASP A 250 -15.56 -20.87 16.60
N ASN A 251 -14.74 -20.61 15.55
CA ASN A 251 -14.53 -19.25 15.06
C ASN A 251 -15.82 -18.59 14.56
N SER A 252 -16.70 -19.33 13.90
CA SER A 252 -17.97 -18.76 13.40
C SER A 252 -18.84 -18.27 14.55
N LYS A 253 -18.95 -19.05 15.61
CA LYS A 253 -19.68 -18.69 16.81
C LYS A 253 -19.03 -17.51 17.54
N ARG A 254 -17.69 -17.49 17.65
CA ARG A 254 -16.94 -16.36 18.21
C ARG A 254 -17.18 -15.07 17.45
N SER A 255 -17.21 -15.13 16.11
CA SER A 255 -17.49 -13.96 15.26
C SER A 255 -18.93 -13.46 15.41
N MET A 256 -19.90 -14.36 15.52
CA MET A 256 -21.30 -13.98 15.77
C MET A 256 -21.50 -13.30 17.13
N HIS A 257 -20.69 -13.63 18.13
CA HIS A 257 -20.76 -13.11 19.50
C HIS A 257 -19.56 -12.21 19.81
N ILE A 258 -19.03 -11.50 18.79
CA ILE A 258 -17.77 -10.74 18.89
C ILE A 258 -17.80 -9.65 19.97
N GLU A 259 -18.91 -8.96 20.15
CA GLU A 259 -19.05 -7.91 21.16
C GLU A 259 -18.95 -8.46 22.58
N GLU A 260 -19.67 -9.57 22.86
CA GLU A 260 -19.62 -10.25 24.17
C GLU A 260 -18.21 -10.74 24.46
N LEU A 261 -17.58 -11.41 23.47
CA LEU A 261 -16.23 -11.93 23.56
C LEU A 261 -15.23 -10.80 23.83
N THR A 262 -15.31 -9.72 23.08
CA THR A 262 -14.45 -8.55 23.22
C THR A 262 -14.57 -7.93 24.61
N ASN A 263 -15.77 -7.83 25.15
CA ASN A 263 -16.00 -7.32 26.49
C ASN A 263 -15.39 -8.22 27.58
N ILE A 264 -15.47 -9.55 27.43
CA ILE A 264 -14.82 -10.49 28.34
C ILE A 264 -13.31 -10.34 28.30
N ILE A 265 -12.73 -10.30 27.09
CA ILE A 265 -11.28 -10.15 26.86
C ILE A 265 -10.78 -8.83 27.44
N HIS A 266 -11.43 -7.71 27.15
CA HIS A 266 -11.05 -6.39 27.68
C HIS A 266 -11.01 -6.35 29.21
N LYS A 267 -12.01 -6.95 29.90
CA LYS A 267 -12.02 -7.01 31.37
C LYS A 267 -10.78 -7.74 31.92
N LYS A 268 -10.28 -8.74 31.21
CA LYS A 268 -9.08 -9.49 31.62
C LYS A 268 -7.80 -8.76 31.29
N LEU A 269 -7.69 -8.20 30.10
CA LEU A 269 -6.46 -7.56 29.66
C LEU A 269 -6.16 -6.26 30.41
N LYS A 270 -7.19 -5.50 30.85
CA LYS A 270 -7.04 -4.26 31.60
C LYS A 270 -6.39 -4.40 32.97
N VAL A 271 -6.21 -5.60 33.50
CA VAL A 271 -5.62 -5.82 34.84
C VAL A 271 -4.10 -5.85 34.86
N LYS A 272 -3.45 -5.95 33.72
CA LYS A 272 -1.99 -6.00 33.58
C LYS A 272 -1.52 -5.14 32.41
N THR A 273 -0.23 -4.79 32.42
CA THR A 273 0.40 -3.98 31.36
C THR A 273 0.53 -4.74 30.04
N ARG A 274 0.73 -3.99 28.95
CA ARG A 274 1.01 -4.55 27.63
C ARG A 274 2.20 -5.52 27.68
N ASP A 275 3.30 -5.12 28.29
CA ASP A 275 4.53 -5.94 28.33
C ASP A 275 4.34 -7.24 29.09
N PHE A 276 3.54 -7.25 30.16
CA PHE A 276 3.16 -8.47 30.82
C PHE A 276 2.44 -9.43 29.87
N TRP A 277 1.43 -8.94 29.13
CA TRP A 277 0.65 -9.76 28.22
C TRP A 277 1.45 -10.24 27.02
N LEU A 278 2.32 -9.38 26.43
CA LEU A 278 3.22 -9.79 25.36
C LEU A 278 4.10 -10.95 25.77
N LYS A 279 4.65 -10.90 26.99
CA LYS A 279 5.49 -11.96 27.55
C LYS A 279 4.72 -13.25 27.78
N GLU A 280 3.58 -13.20 28.46
CA GLU A 280 2.86 -14.42 28.85
C GLU A 280 2.13 -15.07 27.66
N LEU A 281 1.54 -14.28 26.77
CA LEU A 281 0.91 -14.79 25.55
C LEU A 281 1.96 -15.32 24.56
N GLY A 282 3.09 -14.63 24.43
CA GLY A 282 4.19 -15.10 23.58
C GLY A 282 4.78 -16.44 24.03
N LYS A 283 4.96 -16.66 25.35
CA LYS A 283 5.37 -17.97 25.90
C LYS A 283 4.39 -19.10 25.59
N ALA A 284 3.11 -18.76 25.49
CA ALA A 284 2.05 -19.69 25.18
C ALA A 284 1.83 -19.88 23.66
N ASP A 285 2.72 -19.41 22.82
CA ASP A 285 2.61 -19.49 21.34
C ASP A 285 1.32 -18.84 20.80
N VAL A 286 0.87 -17.73 21.41
CA VAL A 286 -0.25 -16.93 20.89
C VAL A 286 0.28 -15.79 20.05
N PRO A 287 -0.18 -15.61 18.79
CA PRO A 287 0.22 -14.49 17.96
C PRO A 287 -0.21 -13.14 18.55
N VAL A 288 0.75 -12.35 19.01
CA VAL A 288 0.55 -11.04 19.64
C VAL A 288 1.65 -10.07 19.21
N ALA A 289 1.31 -8.78 19.17
CA ALA A 289 2.28 -7.72 18.89
C ALA A 289 1.94 -6.43 19.64
N PRO A 290 2.95 -5.60 19.98
CA PRO A 290 2.70 -4.23 20.39
C PRO A 290 2.27 -3.39 19.19
N ILE A 291 1.50 -2.33 19.41
CA ILE A 291 1.34 -1.27 18.41
C ILE A 291 2.48 -0.28 18.63
N LEU A 292 3.38 -0.23 17.66
CA LEU A 292 4.53 0.67 17.70
C LEU A 292 4.19 2.00 17.02
N THR A 293 4.73 3.08 17.54
CA THR A 293 4.78 4.36 16.83
C THR A 293 5.82 4.30 15.71
N VAL A 294 5.75 5.24 14.75
CA VAL A 294 6.74 5.31 13.66
C VAL A 294 8.17 5.46 14.21
N ASP A 295 8.35 6.25 15.28
CA ASP A 295 9.65 6.42 15.94
C ASP A 295 10.15 5.10 16.55
N GLU A 296 9.26 4.33 17.19
CA GLU A 296 9.61 3.01 17.74
C GLU A 296 9.97 2.02 16.63
N VAL A 297 9.31 2.08 15.47
CA VAL A 297 9.67 1.26 14.29
C VAL A 297 11.07 1.59 13.78
N CYS A 298 11.45 2.86 13.72
CA CYS A 298 12.80 3.27 13.32
C CYS A 298 13.87 2.65 14.23
N LEU A 299 13.59 2.51 15.52
CA LEU A 299 14.52 1.90 16.48
C LEU A 299 14.70 0.39 16.28
N LEU A 300 13.69 -0.32 15.74
CA LEU A 300 13.84 -1.77 15.43
C LEU A 300 14.91 -2.05 14.39
N TYR A 301 15.08 -1.17 13.40
CA TYR A 301 16.04 -1.35 12.31
C TYR A 301 17.42 -0.75 12.62
N THR A 302 17.51 0.16 13.58
CA THR A 302 18.75 0.85 13.95
C THR A 302 19.40 0.28 15.22
N SER A 303 18.64 -0.47 16.02
CA SER A 303 19.15 -1.18 17.19
C SER A 303 19.94 -2.41 16.74
N PRO A 304 21.17 -2.64 17.21
CA PRO A 304 21.81 -3.94 17.02
C PRO A 304 20.90 -5.03 17.61
N SER A 305 20.69 -6.10 16.85
CA SER A 305 19.91 -7.26 17.32
C SER A 305 20.42 -7.68 18.71
N PRO A 306 19.51 -8.02 19.64
CA PRO A 306 19.92 -8.49 20.96
C PRO A 306 20.72 -9.79 20.91
#